data_287da2142ec321d6d4095bb90660c49c
#
_entry.id   287da2142ec321d6d4095bb90660c49c
#
_cell.length_a   1.000
_cell.length_b   1.000
_cell.length_c   1.000
_cell.angle_alpha   90.00
_cell.angle_beta   90.00
_cell.angle_gamma   90.00
#
_symmetry.space_group_name_H-M   'P 1'
#
loop_
_entity.id
_entity.type
_entity.pdbx_description
1 polymer ?
#
loop_
_entity_poly.entity_id
_entity_poly.type
_entity_poly.pdbx_seq_one_letter_code
_entity_poly.pdbx_strand_id
1 'polypeptide(L)'
;KFNDVSKIRDEVSAQAFAGYGGFQNLCVGGQTTGGMDASNELSYLCMDACAAVRMPQPSFSIRVWQGTPDEFLYRACELARLGLGVPAMYNDEVIIPALENRGVSLEDARNYALIGCVEPQCPHKTDGWHDAAFVNVAKILEITLNNGKVGEKQLGPVTGDPSGWKSTDDLFKAFKKQIEYFVYYVAESDNCVDVAHTERCPLPFLSALVDDCIARGKSLQEGGAVYNFTGPQAFGVADCGDSVYAIQKNVFEDKNITLAQLKEAMDANFGYPVGGAPAASGTDADSLSEQKIYDAVRKVLGDACSLDLSKLRNDAGSASVSSNGRYDDIRRLVDSTPCYGNDIDEIDMIARKCALLYCKEVEKYRNPRGGLFQPGIYPVSANVLFGKDVGAMPDGRLAKQPLADGCSPRPGKDVKGPTAAANSVAKLDHTLVSNGSLYNMKFLPSAIAGDTGLKNFASVVRSYFDHKGQHIQFNVVDRETLLAAQKNPDDYRDLVVRVAGYSAHFVVLAKEVQDDIISRTEQTFR
;
A
#
# COMPACT_ATOMS: atom_id res chain seq x y z
N LYS A 1 -19.28 4.01 -21.00
CA LYS A 1 -19.22 2.68 -21.65
C LYS A 1 -17.78 2.19 -21.90
N PHE A 2 -16.77 3.05 -21.82
CA PHE A 2 -15.36 2.66 -21.96
C PHE A 2 -14.71 2.16 -20.64
N ASN A 3 -15.43 2.23 -19.54
CA ASN A 3 -14.86 2.00 -18.21
C ASN A 3 -15.04 0.57 -17.67
N ASP A 4 -15.57 -0.35 -18.46
CA ASP A 4 -15.79 -1.73 -18.00
C ASP A 4 -14.86 -2.71 -18.74
N VAL A 5 -13.57 -2.40 -18.72
CA VAL A 5 -12.54 -3.30 -19.25
C VAL A 5 -12.30 -4.52 -18.38
N SER A 6 -12.76 -4.50 -17.12
CA SER A 6 -12.67 -5.65 -16.21
C SER A 6 -13.42 -6.88 -16.73
N LYS A 7 -14.46 -6.69 -17.52
CA LYS A 7 -15.20 -7.79 -18.17
C LYS A 7 -14.45 -8.49 -19.30
N ILE A 8 -13.37 -7.91 -19.79
CA ILE A 8 -12.55 -8.45 -20.89
C ILE A 8 -11.34 -9.22 -20.32
N ARG A 9 -11.08 -9.08 -19.01
CA ARG A 9 -9.94 -9.71 -18.35
C ARG A 9 -10.34 -11.06 -17.73
N ASP A 10 -9.34 -11.89 -17.45
CA ASP A 10 -9.54 -13.06 -16.61
C ASP A 10 -9.98 -12.64 -15.18
N GLU A 11 -10.54 -13.58 -14.44
CA GLU A 11 -11.12 -13.31 -13.13
C GLU A 11 -10.11 -12.72 -12.12
N VAL A 12 -8.86 -13.20 -12.15
CA VAL A 12 -7.80 -12.73 -11.24
C VAL A 12 -7.43 -11.28 -11.55
N SER A 13 -7.20 -10.97 -12.83
CA SER A 13 -6.89 -9.60 -13.28
C SER A 13 -8.06 -8.65 -12.98
N ALA A 14 -9.30 -9.08 -13.20
CA ALA A 14 -10.49 -8.28 -12.91
C ALA A 14 -10.61 -7.93 -11.41
N GLN A 15 -10.26 -8.87 -10.53
CA GLN A 15 -10.27 -8.63 -9.07
C GLN A 15 -9.10 -7.74 -8.62
N ALA A 16 -7.90 -7.90 -9.21
CA ALA A 16 -6.74 -7.09 -8.89
C ALA A 16 -6.91 -5.61 -9.30
N PHE A 17 -7.74 -5.34 -10.31
CA PHE A 17 -8.01 -4.01 -10.84
C PHE A 17 -9.49 -3.61 -10.63
N ALA A 18 -10.03 -3.88 -9.47
CA ALA A 18 -11.43 -3.65 -9.15
C ALA A 18 -11.85 -2.18 -9.35
N GLY A 19 -12.93 -1.96 -10.10
CA GLY A 19 -13.46 -0.63 -10.40
C GLY A 19 -12.61 0.21 -11.36
N TYR A 20 -11.61 -0.39 -11.96
CA TYR A 20 -10.68 0.25 -12.86
C TYR A 20 -11.31 0.61 -14.21
N GLY A 21 -11.13 1.88 -14.63
CA GLY A 21 -11.44 2.37 -15.96
C GLY A 21 -10.19 2.44 -16.85
N GLY A 22 -10.20 3.29 -17.87
CA GLY A 22 -8.98 3.62 -18.63
C GLY A 22 -8.05 4.48 -17.78
N PHE A 23 -6.74 4.16 -17.71
CA PHE A 23 -5.75 5.02 -17.09
C PHE A 23 -5.29 6.11 -18.06
N GLN A 24 -5.86 7.29 -17.93
CA GLN A 24 -5.31 8.51 -18.51
C GLN A 24 -4.91 9.42 -17.36
N ASN A 25 -3.64 9.81 -17.30
CA ASN A 25 -3.13 10.68 -16.26
C ASN A 25 -2.83 12.06 -16.85
N LEU A 26 -3.45 13.09 -16.30
CA LEU A 26 -3.14 14.49 -16.61
C LEU A 26 -2.24 15.02 -15.48
N CYS A 27 -1.00 15.39 -15.83
CA CYS A 27 0.01 15.83 -14.87
C CYS A 27 0.38 17.30 -15.11
N VAL A 28 0.37 18.11 -14.05
CA VAL A 28 0.72 19.53 -14.09
C VAL A 28 1.70 19.92 -12.98
N GLY A 29 2.34 21.09 -13.10
CA GLY A 29 3.32 21.59 -12.14
C GLY A 29 4.69 20.92 -12.27
N GLY A 30 5.50 20.96 -11.21
CA GLY A 30 6.86 20.45 -11.18
C GLY A 30 7.88 21.38 -11.83
N GLN A 31 8.94 20.81 -12.39
CA GLN A 31 9.99 21.55 -13.07
C GLN A 31 9.84 21.49 -14.59
N THR A 32 10.17 22.57 -15.27
CA THR A 32 10.47 22.56 -16.71
C THR A 32 11.79 21.82 -16.96
N THR A 33 12.08 21.46 -18.21
CA THR A 33 13.37 20.83 -18.58
C THR A 33 14.57 21.68 -18.16
N GLY A 34 14.43 23.01 -18.14
CA GLY A 34 15.43 23.97 -17.68
C GLY A 34 15.52 24.15 -16.15
N GLY A 35 14.69 23.46 -15.36
CA GLY A 35 14.71 23.54 -13.90
C GLY A 35 14.00 24.74 -13.28
N MET A 36 13.09 25.35 -14.02
CA MET A 36 12.21 26.43 -13.53
C MET A 36 10.85 25.86 -13.15
N ASP A 37 10.07 26.60 -12.35
CA ASP A 37 8.70 26.20 -12.04
C ASP A 37 7.85 26.06 -13.32
N ALA A 38 7.12 24.97 -13.42
CA ALA A 38 6.25 24.64 -14.56
C ALA A 38 4.77 24.93 -14.29
N SER A 39 4.40 25.38 -13.08
CA SER A 39 3.02 25.76 -12.80
C SER A 39 2.65 27.03 -13.58
N ASN A 40 1.45 27.05 -14.14
CA ASN A 40 0.97 28.16 -14.98
C ASN A 40 -0.57 28.22 -14.95
N GLU A 41 -1.17 29.20 -15.62
CA GLU A 41 -2.63 29.39 -15.65
C GLU A 41 -3.38 28.13 -16.08
N LEU A 42 -2.86 27.37 -17.05
CA LEU A 42 -3.48 26.13 -17.49
C LEU A 42 -3.51 25.09 -16.36
N SER A 43 -2.50 25.05 -15.50
CA SER A 43 -2.46 24.16 -14.34
C SER A 43 -3.63 24.42 -13.39
N TYR A 44 -3.94 25.69 -13.13
CA TYR A 44 -5.09 26.09 -12.30
C TYR A 44 -6.42 25.80 -12.99
N LEU A 45 -6.55 26.07 -14.29
CA LEU A 45 -7.74 25.76 -15.06
C LEU A 45 -8.03 24.25 -15.08
N CYS A 46 -7.01 23.39 -15.14
CA CYS A 46 -7.16 21.96 -15.03
C CYS A 46 -7.70 21.54 -13.66
N MET A 47 -7.23 22.15 -12.55
CA MET A 47 -7.76 21.91 -11.22
C MET A 47 -9.22 22.34 -11.11
N ASP A 48 -9.57 23.50 -11.66
CA ASP A 48 -10.94 24.02 -11.68
C ASP A 48 -11.88 23.12 -12.49
N ALA A 49 -11.42 22.63 -13.64
CA ALA A 49 -12.17 21.67 -14.44
C ALA A 49 -12.42 20.36 -13.69
N CYS A 50 -11.42 19.81 -13.01
CA CYS A 50 -11.58 18.61 -12.18
C CYS A 50 -12.60 18.85 -11.06
N ALA A 51 -12.55 20.00 -10.38
CA ALA A 51 -13.48 20.36 -9.33
C ALA A 51 -14.92 20.50 -9.84
N ALA A 52 -15.10 21.02 -11.07
CA ALA A 52 -16.41 21.20 -11.70
C ALA A 52 -17.00 19.89 -12.24
N VAL A 53 -16.19 19.08 -12.92
CA VAL A 53 -16.64 17.86 -13.60
C VAL A 53 -16.86 16.70 -12.63
N ARG A 54 -16.07 16.58 -11.57
CA ARG A 54 -16.18 15.59 -10.49
C ARG A 54 -16.18 14.14 -10.96
N MET A 55 -15.37 13.81 -11.96
CA MET A 55 -15.25 12.46 -12.51
C MET A 55 -14.00 11.76 -11.94
N PRO A 56 -14.03 10.41 -11.79
CA PRO A 56 -12.85 9.65 -11.36
C PRO A 56 -11.73 9.60 -12.41
N GLN A 57 -12.04 9.97 -13.65
CA GLN A 57 -11.10 10.00 -14.79
C GLN A 57 -11.27 11.30 -15.61
N PRO A 58 -10.16 11.83 -16.18
CA PRO A 58 -8.79 11.33 -16.11
C PRO A 58 -8.24 11.39 -14.67
N SER A 59 -7.30 10.50 -14.33
CA SER A 59 -6.52 10.65 -13.10
C SER A 59 -5.76 11.98 -13.15
N PHE A 60 -5.83 12.78 -12.09
CA PHE A 60 -5.20 14.09 -12.05
C PHE A 60 -4.06 14.09 -11.04
N SER A 61 -2.90 14.52 -11.49
CA SER A 61 -1.66 14.52 -10.72
C SER A 61 -0.99 15.88 -10.74
N ILE A 62 -0.36 16.24 -9.63
CA ILE A 62 0.52 17.41 -9.55
C ILE A 62 1.93 16.98 -9.19
N ARG A 63 2.89 17.65 -9.76
CA ARG A 63 4.29 17.56 -9.40
C ARG A 63 4.67 18.74 -8.51
N VAL A 64 5.36 18.43 -7.42
CA VAL A 64 5.77 19.40 -6.40
C VAL A 64 7.29 19.32 -6.24
N TRP A 65 7.94 20.47 -6.08
CA TRP A 65 9.36 20.61 -5.82
C TRP A 65 9.61 21.79 -4.87
N GLN A 66 10.86 22.02 -4.49
CA GLN A 66 11.22 23.10 -3.56
C GLN A 66 10.75 24.49 -4.02
N GLY A 67 10.78 24.75 -5.34
CA GLY A 67 10.33 26.02 -5.94
C GLY A 67 8.83 26.11 -6.23
N THR A 68 8.04 25.09 -5.91
CA THR A 68 6.58 25.15 -6.13
C THR A 68 5.94 26.24 -5.27
N PRO A 69 5.19 27.19 -5.87
CA PRO A 69 4.49 28.24 -5.13
C PRO A 69 3.50 27.67 -4.10
N ASP A 70 3.44 28.28 -2.92
CA ASP A 70 2.50 27.86 -1.87
C ASP A 70 1.04 27.96 -2.34
N GLU A 71 0.72 28.98 -3.13
CA GLU A 71 -0.61 29.16 -3.72
C GLU A 71 -1.02 27.95 -4.58
N PHE A 72 -0.09 27.43 -5.39
CA PHE A 72 -0.34 26.23 -6.20
C PHE A 72 -0.62 25.02 -5.32
N LEU A 73 0.18 24.80 -4.27
CA LEU A 73 -0.02 23.71 -3.34
C LEU A 73 -1.35 23.86 -2.57
N TYR A 74 -1.68 25.06 -2.10
CA TYR A 74 -2.97 25.32 -1.45
C TYR A 74 -4.14 25.03 -2.37
N ARG A 75 -4.07 25.44 -3.64
CA ARG A 75 -5.12 25.16 -4.63
C ARG A 75 -5.29 23.65 -4.88
N ALA A 76 -4.19 22.90 -4.94
CA ALA A 76 -4.22 21.46 -5.03
C ALA A 76 -4.84 20.81 -3.78
N CYS A 77 -4.53 21.30 -2.59
CA CYS A 77 -5.14 20.84 -1.35
C CYS A 77 -6.65 21.20 -1.27
N GLU A 78 -7.07 22.34 -1.82
CA GLU A 78 -8.49 22.69 -1.97
C GLU A 78 -9.22 21.68 -2.86
N LEU A 79 -8.62 21.27 -3.97
CA LEU A 79 -9.20 20.23 -4.82
C LEU A 79 -9.27 18.88 -4.09
N ALA A 80 -8.19 18.48 -3.39
CA ALA A 80 -8.14 17.21 -2.67
C ALA A 80 -9.24 17.12 -1.59
N ARG A 81 -9.51 18.19 -0.85
CA ARG A 81 -10.54 18.21 0.21
C ARG A 81 -11.98 18.12 -0.31
N LEU A 82 -12.21 18.20 -1.64
CA LEU A 82 -13.53 17.93 -2.24
C LEU A 82 -13.92 16.44 -2.20
N GLY A 83 -12.98 15.55 -1.80
CA GLY A 83 -13.25 14.13 -1.66
C GLY A 83 -13.26 13.35 -2.98
N LEU A 84 -12.69 13.90 -4.06
CA LEU A 84 -12.64 13.24 -5.37
C LEU A 84 -11.45 12.26 -5.52
N GLY A 85 -10.59 12.15 -4.50
CA GLY A 85 -9.36 11.36 -4.56
C GLY A 85 -8.30 11.90 -5.54
N VAL A 86 -8.42 13.14 -5.95
CA VAL A 86 -7.48 13.89 -6.80
C VAL A 86 -7.22 15.26 -6.22
N PRO A 87 -6.02 15.86 -6.47
CA PRO A 87 -4.89 15.31 -7.20
C PRO A 87 -4.09 14.30 -6.37
N ALA A 88 -3.43 13.37 -7.05
CA ALA A 88 -2.27 12.68 -6.48
C ALA A 88 -1.05 13.61 -6.57
N MET A 89 -0.19 13.61 -5.55
CA MET A 89 0.92 14.55 -5.44
C MET A 89 2.26 13.83 -5.48
N TYR A 90 3.20 14.35 -6.26
CA TYR A 90 4.49 13.71 -6.58
C TYR A 90 5.65 14.65 -6.34
N ASN A 91 6.74 14.13 -5.79
CA ASN A 91 7.92 14.89 -5.38
C ASN A 91 9.04 14.80 -6.42
N ASP A 92 9.28 15.89 -7.12
CA ASP A 92 10.37 16.01 -8.10
C ASP A 92 11.76 15.79 -7.47
N GLU A 93 11.94 16.18 -6.20
CA GLU A 93 13.21 16.05 -5.48
C GLU A 93 13.61 14.58 -5.22
N VAL A 94 12.70 13.65 -5.46
CA VAL A 94 12.92 12.21 -5.30
C VAL A 94 12.83 11.50 -6.64
N ILE A 95 11.82 11.84 -7.45
CA ILE A 95 11.56 11.14 -8.72
C ILE A 95 12.63 11.45 -9.77
N ILE A 96 13.05 12.71 -9.89
CA ILE A 96 14.08 13.08 -10.86
C ILE A 96 15.38 12.31 -10.59
N PRO A 97 15.97 12.33 -9.37
CA PRO A 97 17.14 11.50 -9.07
C PRO A 97 16.91 10.00 -9.23
N ALA A 98 15.70 9.50 -8.92
CA ALA A 98 15.38 8.08 -9.11
C ALA A 98 15.45 7.67 -10.59
N LEU A 99 14.98 8.52 -11.50
CA LEU A 99 15.06 8.30 -12.95
C LEU A 99 16.50 8.43 -13.46
N GLU A 100 17.26 9.43 -12.99
CA GLU A 100 18.67 9.59 -13.35
C GLU A 100 19.50 8.36 -12.95
N ASN A 101 19.23 7.77 -11.77
CA ASN A 101 19.84 6.52 -11.32
C ASN A 101 19.52 5.31 -12.24
N ARG A 102 18.53 5.44 -13.12
CA ARG A 102 18.19 4.44 -14.16
C ARG A 102 18.75 4.80 -15.54
N GLY A 103 19.56 5.84 -15.64
CA GLY A 103 20.20 6.27 -16.88
C GLY A 103 19.34 7.21 -17.72
N VAL A 104 18.28 7.78 -17.16
CA VAL A 104 17.51 8.85 -17.80
C VAL A 104 18.30 10.16 -17.71
N SER A 105 18.34 10.94 -18.80
CA SER A 105 19.00 12.24 -18.77
C SER A 105 18.26 13.20 -17.82
N LEU A 106 18.97 14.18 -17.23
CA LEU A 106 18.35 15.17 -16.34
C LEU A 106 17.22 15.94 -17.03
N GLU A 107 17.39 16.27 -18.31
CA GLU A 107 16.37 16.96 -19.10
C GLU A 107 15.09 16.12 -19.24
N ASP A 108 15.23 14.84 -19.59
CA ASP A 108 14.12 13.91 -19.72
C ASP A 108 13.51 13.56 -18.35
N ALA A 109 14.34 13.41 -17.33
CA ALA A 109 13.88 13.16 -15.97
C ALA A 109 13.05 14.34 -15.45
N ARG A 110 13.43 15.61 -15.73
CA ARG A 110 12.61 16.79 -15.41
C ARG A 110 11.30 16.84 -16.18
N ASN A 111 11.23 16.23 -17.35
CA ASN A 111 10.03 16.18 -18.19
C ASN A 111 9.19 14.93 -17.92
N TYR A 112 9.37 14.25 -16.79
CA TYR A 112 8.56 13.05 -16.51
C TYR A 112 7.07 13.38 -16.36
N ALA A 113 6.25 12.40 -16.69
CA ALA A 113 4.83 12.34 -16.38
C ALA A 113 4.53 11.00 -15.71
N LEU A 114 3.29 10.83 -15.26
CA LEU A 114 2.85 9.60 -14.59
C LEU A 114 2.07 8.73 -15.57
N ILE A 115 2.33 7.44 -15.51
CA ILE A 115 1.51 6.43 -16.16
C ILE A 115 0.82 5.59 -15.10
N GLY A 116 -0.40 5.14 -15.36
CA GLY A 116 -1.12 4.28 -14.42
C GLY A 116 -1.35 4.95 -13.07
N CYS A 117 -0.79 4.34 -12.03
CA CYS A 117 -1.00 4.72 -10.64
C CYS A 117 0.00 5.77 -10.14
N VAL A 118 1.29 5.40 -10.11
CA VAL A 118 2.39 6.19 -9.49
C VAL A 118 3.68 6.13 -10.30
N GLU A 119 3.65 5.54 -11.46
CA GLU A 119 4.81 5.17 -12.25
C GLU A 119 5.35 6.36 -13.07
N PRO A 120 6.54 6.89 -12.77
CA PRO A 120 7.11 7.98 -13.53
C PRO A 120 7.76 7.48 -14.82
N GLN A 121 7.52 8.18 -15.92
CA GLN A 121 8.16 7.91 -17.21
C GLN A 121 8.39 9.17 -18.02
N CYS A 122 9.27 9.11 -19.01
CA CYS A 122 9.51 10.19 -19.95
C CYS A 122 8.52 10.08 -21.11
N PRO A 123 7.56 11.02 -21.28
CA PRO A 123 6.60 11.00 -22.37
C PRO A 123 7.29 10.85 -23.73
N HIS A 124 6.68 10.08 -24.64
CA HIS A 124 7.13 9.71 -25.99
C HIS A 124 8.54 9.07 -26.10
N LYS A 125 9.28 8.90 -24.99
CA LYS A 125 10.63 8.32 -24.99
C LYS A 125 10.73 6.98 -24.28
N THR A 126 9.77 6.65 -23.42
CA THR A 126 9.81 5.42 -22.62
C THR A 126 8.84 4.38 -23.15
N ASP A 127 9.35 3.16 -23.30
CA ASP A 127 8.56 1.94 -23.25
C ASP A 127 8.79 1.27 -21.90
N GLY A 128 7.81 1.41 -21.01
CA GLY A 128 7.87 0.87 -19.66
C GLY A 128 6.72 -0.10 -19.41
N TRP A 129 7.08 -1.34 -19.08
CA TRP A 129 6.13 -2.31 -18.55
C TRP A 129 6.03 -2.09 -17.05
N HIS A 130 5.35 -1.01 -16.68
CA HIS A 130 5.33 -0.53 -15.29
C HIS A 130 4.45 -1.35 -14.36
N ASP A 131 3.57 -2.19 -14.90
CA ASP A 131 2.69 -3.12 -14.17
C ASP A 131 3.00 -4.56 -14.60
N ALA A 132 4.31 -4.90 -14.58
CA ALA A 132 4.80 -6.15 -15.14
C ALA A 132 4.44 -7.36 -14.29
N ALA A 133 4.58 -7.26 -12.96
CA ALA A 133 4.27 -8.35 -12.04
C ALA A 133 3.94 -7.83 -10.64
N PHE A 134 3.12 -8.60 -9.91
CA PHE A 134 2.83 -8.39 -8.49
C PHE A 134 3.72 -9.28 -7.61
N VAL A 135 4.46 -8.67 -6.68
CA VAL A 135 5.33 -9.37 -5.73
C VAL A 135 4.77 -9.23 -4.31
N ASN A 136 4.21 -10.31 -3.79
CA ASN A 136 3.68 -10.37 -2.44
C ASN A 136 4.81 -10.62 -1.43
N VAL A 137 5.45 -9.55 -0.91
CA VAL A 137 6.58 -9.69 0.02
C VAL A 137 6.16 -10.27 1.37
N ALA A 138 4.90 -10.07 1.79
CA ALA A 138 4.35 -10.68 3.01
C ALA A 138 4.24 -12.21 2.85
N LYS A 139 3.84 -12.70 1.67
CA LYS A 139 3.84 -14.14 1.38
C LYS A 139 5.26 -14.71 1.36
N ILE A 140 6.22 -13.97 0.84
CA ILE A 140 7.62 -14.40 0.87
C ILE A 140 8.13 -14.48 2.32
N LEU A 141 7.72 -13.56 3.21
CA LEU A 141 8.05 -13.64 4.63
C LEU A 141 7.39 -14.88 5.29
N GLU A 142 6.12 -15.16 5.01
CA GLU A 142 5.45 -16.39 5.47
C GLU A 142 6.21 -17.66 5.02
N ILE A 143 6.61 -17.71 3.76
CA ILE A 143 7.42 -18.82 3.22
C ILE A 143 8.77 -18.90 3.93
N THR A 144 9.39 -17.78 4.27
CA THR A 144 10.64 -17.74 5.03
C THR A 144 10.47 -18.35 6.41
N LEU A 145 9.40 -18.00 7.13
CA LEU A 145 9.06 -18.54 8.45
C LEU A 145 8.69 -20.04 8.40
N ASN A 146 8.43 -20.56 7.21
CA ASN A 146 8.14 -21.97 6.94
C ASN A 146 9.30 -22.70 6.22
N ASN A 147 10.53 -22.15 6.30
CA ASN A 147 11.71 -22.76 5.69
C ASN A 147 11.55 -23.07 4.20
N GLY A 148 10.93 -22.15 3.45
CA GLY A 148 10.68 -22.26 2.02
C GLY A 148 9.43 -23.03 1.62
N LYS A 149 8.55 -23.39 2.56
CA LYS A 149 7.36 -24.21 2.30
C LYS A 149 6.06 -23.42 2.31
N VAL A 150 5.09 -23.96 1.56
CA VAL A 150 3.65 -23.63 1.68
C VAL A 150 2.91 -24.94 1.84
N GLY A 151 2.33 -25.18 3.01
CA GLY A 151 1.85 -26.51 3.39
C GLY A 151 2.99 -27.53 3.28
N GLU A 152 2.73 -28.65 2.57
CA GLU A 152 3.73 -29.69 2.36
C GLU A 152 4.70 -29.43 1.19
N LYS A 153 4.42 -28.41 0.36
CA LYS A 153 5.19 -28.14 -0.85
C LYS A 153 6.37 -27.23 -0.58
N GLN A 154 7.57 -27.64 -0.99
CA GLN A 154 8.75 -26.78 -1.03
C GLN A 154 8.64 -25.88 -2.26
N LEU A 155 8.37 -24.57 -2.07
CA LEU A 155 8.26 -23.58 -3.13
C LEU A 155 9.51 -22.70 -3.25
N GLY A 156 10.12 -22.33 -2.13
CA GLY A 156 11.34 -21.55 -2.10
C GLY A 156 12.53 -22.39 -1.62
N PRO A 157 13.74 -21.82 -1.57
CA PRO A 157 14.94 -22.52 -1.09
C PRO A 157 14.81 -22.90 0.39
N VAL A 158 15.48 -23.99 0.78
CA VAL A 158 15.67 -24.35 2.19
C VAL A 158 16.63 -23.35 2.83
N THR A 159 16.17 -22.59 3.82
CA THR A 159 16.94 -21.52 4.47
C THR A 159 17.30 -21.82 5.93
N GLY A 160 16.94 -23.00 6.40
CA GLY A 160 17.16 -23.48 7.76
C GLY A 160 15.90 -23.35 8.63
N ASP A 161 15.88 -24.15 9.72
CA ASP A 161 14.76 -24.14 10.66
C ASP A 161 14.73 -22.80 11.43
N PRO A 162 13.62 -22.03 11.35
CA PRO A 162 13.46 -20.77 12.08
C PRO A 162 13.62 -20.92 13.60
N SER A 163 13.30 -22.08 14.17
CA SER A 163 13.48 -22.32 15.61
C SER A 163 14.93 -22.20 16.09
N GLY A 164 15.89 -22.33 15.19
CA GLY A 164 17.32 -22.15 15.44
C GLY A 164 17.82 -20.72 15.37
N TRP A 165 17.01 -19.75 14.95
CA TRP A 165 17.42 -18.35 14.85
C TRP A 165 17.63 -17.73 16.24
N LYS A 166 18.65 -16.90 16.33
CA LYS A 166 19.05 -16.23 17.58
C LYS A 166 18.87 -14.71 17.52
N SER A 167 18.63 -14.18 16.34
CA SER A 167 18.55 -12.75 16.09
C SER A 167 17.71 -12.43 14.86
N THR A 168 17.30 -11.18 14.76
CA THR A 168 16.65 -10.63 13.55
C THR A 168 17.54 -10.72 12.30
N ASP A 169 18.87 -10.73 12.49
CA ASP A 169 19.80 -10.89 11.35
C ASP A 169 19.72 -12.29 10.72
N ASP A 170 19.47 -13.33 11.51
CA ASP A 170 19.27 -14.68 10.97
C ASP A 170 17.98 -14.76 10.14
N LEU A 171 16.90 -14.14 10.61
CA LEU A 171 15.67 -13.97 9.85
C LEU A 171 15.93 -13.23 8.54
N PHE A 172 16.62 -12.08 8.59
CA PHE A 172 16.91 -11.30 7.39
C PHE A 172 17.79 -12.04 6.38
N LYS A 173 18.75 -12.86 6.83
CA LYS A 173 19.56 -13.71 5.93
C LYS A 173 18.67 -14.73 5.20
N ALA A 174 17.72 -15.36 5.91
CA ALA A 174 16.80 -16.30 5.33
C ALA A 174 15.82 -15.59 4.37
N PHE A 175 15.23 -14.47 4.80
CA PHE A 175 14.28 -13.67 4.01
C PHE A 175 14.92 -13.15 2.72
N LYS A 176 16.16 -12.67 2.78
CA LYS A 176 16.91 -12.24 1.60
C LYS A 176 17.04 -13.35 0.57
N LYS A 177 17.37 -14.58 0.99
CA LYS A 177 17.47 -15.73 0.06
C LYS A 177 16.15 -16.09 -0.59
N GLN A 178 15.04 -15.95 0.13
CA GLN A 178 13.72 -16.18 -0.45
C GLN A 178 13.37 -15.07 -1.45
N ILE A 179 13.65 -13.80 -1.12
CA ILE A 179 13.43 -12.68 -2.05
C ILE A 179 14.27 -12.86 -3.32
N GLU A 180 15.57 -13.20 -3.20
CA GLU A 180 16.44 -13.46 -4.34
C GLU A 180 15.87 -14.55 -5.26
N TYR A 181 15.35 -15.62 -4.67
CA TYR A 181 14.76 -16.72 -5.41
C TYR A 181 13.48 -16.32 -6.16
N PHE A 182 12.51 -15.70 -5.47
CA PHE A 182 11.24 -15.36 -6.09
C PHE A 182 11.37 -14.20 -7.10
N VAL A 183 12.20 -13.20 -6.83
CA VAL A 183 12.44 -12.09 -7.77
C VAL A 183 13.16 -12.59 -9.03
N TYR A 184 14.06 -13.58 -8.92
CA TYR A 184 14.65 -14.23 -10.09
C TYR A 184 13.57 -14.80 -11.01
N TYR A 185 12.63 -15.57 -10.48
CA TYR A 185 11.55 -16.14 -11.29
C TYR A 185 10.58 -15.10 -11.85
N VAL A 186 10.34 -14.01 -11.11
CA VAL A 186 9.58 -12.86 -11.64
C VAL A 186 10.29 -12.29 -12.86
N ALA A 187 11.58 -11.99 -12.75
CA ALA A 187 12.36 -11.43 -13.85
C ALA A 187 12.42 -12.36 -15.07
N GLU A 188 12.64 -13.67 -14.86
CA GLU A 188 12.63 -14.65 -15.96
C GLU A 188 11.25 -14.77 -16.62
N SER A 189 10.17 -14.75 -15.83
CA SER A 189 8.81 -14.81 -16.36
C SER A 189 8.47 -13.56 -17.17
N ASP A 190 8.81 -12.38 -16.67
CA ASP A 190 8.60 -11.12 -17.37
C ASP A 190 9.40 -11.08 -18.68
N ASN A 191 10.65 -11.56 -18.67
CA ASN A 191 11.49 -11.65 -19.86
C ASN A 191 10.92 -12.61 -20.90
N CYS A 192 10.36 -13.74 -20.49
CA CYS A 192 9.67 -14.67 -21.40
C CYS A 192 8.43 -14.02 -22.04
N VAL A 193 7.64 -13.28 -21.25
CA VAL A 193 6.46 -12.56 -21.74
C VAL A 193 6.88 -11.43 -22.70
N ASP A 194 7.95 -10.71 -22.40
CA ASP A 194 8.50 -9.64 -23.23
C ASP A 194 8.92 -10.16 -24.60
N VAL A 195 9.65 -11.30 -24.65
CA VAL A 195 10.00 -11.99 -25.92
C VAL A 195 8.74 -12.41 -26.69
N ALA A 196 7.75 -12.98 -26.00
CA ALA A 196 6.49 -13.40 -26.63
C ALA A 196 5.73 -12.20 -27.23
N HIS A 197 5.74 -11.04 -26.59
CA HIS A 197 5.13 -9.82 -27.15
C HIS A 197 5.88 -9.33 -28.39
N THR A 198 7.20 -9.36 -28.36
CA THR A 198 8.02 -9.01 -29.54
C THR A 198 7.65 -9.88 -30.76
N GLU A 199 7.48 -11.19 -30.56
CA GLU A 199 7.17 -12.14 -31.63
C GLU A 199 5.71 -12.14 -32.08
N ARG A 200 4.77 -11.91 -31.16
CA ARG A 200 3.34 -12.19 -31.38
C ARG A 200 2.44 -10.97 -31.40
N CYS A 201 2.84 -9.88 -30.75
CA CYS A 201 1.99 -8.71 -30.52
C CYS A 201 2.69 -7.39 -30.84
N PRO A 202 3.26 -7.20 -32.05
CA PRO A 202 3.89 -5.94 -32.42
C PRO A 202 2.86 -4.80 -32.44
N LEU A 203 3.28 -3.61 -32.01
CA LEU A 203 2.45 -2.40 -31.97
C LEU A 203 3.00 -1.33 -32.93
N PRO A 204 2.85 -1.48 -34.26
CA PRO A 204 3.49 -0.62 -35.25
C PRO A 204 3.00 0.83 -35.16
N PHE A 205 1.70 1.06 -34.94
CA PHE A 205 1.17 2.42 -34.78
C PHE A 205 1.75 3.14 -33.56
N LEU A 206 1.78 2.48 -32.41
CA LEU A 206 2.38 3.04 -31.19
C LEU A 206 3.88 3.26 -31.36
N SER A 207 4.58 2.32 -31.99
CA SER A 207 6.01 2.43 -32.29
C SER A 207 6.34 3.66 -33.15
N ALA A 208 5.45 4.04 -34.08
CA ALA A 208 5.63 5.24 -34.88
C ALA A 208 5.47 6.56 -34.12
N LEU A 209 4.89 6.52 -32.89
CA LEU A 209 4.66 7.69 -32.03
C LEU A 209 5.69 7.81 -30.89
N VAL A 210 6.62 6.84 -30.79
CA VAL A 210 7.65 6.82 -29.74
C VAL A 210 9.01 7.11 -30.38
N ASP A 211 9.76 8.01 -29.76
CA ASP A 211 11.06 8.44 -30.24
C ASP A 211 12.03 7.26 -30.40
N ASP A 212 12.89 7.37 -31.38
CA ASP A 212 13.92 6.43 -31.78
C ASP A 212 13.42 5.14 -32.48
N CYS A 213 12.18 4.73 -32.32
CA CYS A 213 11.68 3.50 -32.94
C CYS A 213 11.88 3.50 -34.47
N ILE A 214 11.48 4.58 -35.16
CA ILE A 214 11.69 4.72 -36.61
C ILE A 214 13.16 4.84 -36.95
N ALA A 215 13.91 5.67 -36.21
CA ALA A 215 15.34 5.89 -36.46
C ALA A 215 16.18 4.61 -36.29
N ARG A 216 15.81 3.77 -35.34
CA ARG A 216 16.49 2.47 -35.08
C ARG A 216 15.95 1.34 -35.97
N GLY A 217 14.84 1.54 -36.65
CA GLY A 217 14.16 0.48 -37.42
C GLY A 217 13.69 -0.68 -36.55
N LYS A 218 13.27 -0.38 -35.30
CA LYS A 218 12.79 -1.34 -34.30
C LYS A 218 11.42 -0.95 -33.78
N SER A 219 10.57 -1.93 -33.60
CA SER A 219 9.32 -1.72 -32.88
C SER A 219 9.58 -1.40 -31.40
N LEU A 220 8.57 -0.90 -30.73
CA LEU A 220 8.57 -0.65 -29.28
C LEU A 220 8.96 -1.93 -28.51
N GLN A 221 8.35 -3.07 -28.86
CA GLN A 221 8.60 -4.37 -28.25
C GLN A 221 10.01 -4.95 -28.53
N GLU A 222 10.70 -4.46 -29.57
CA GLU A 222 12.10 -4.82 -29.88
C GLU A 222 13.11 -3.89 -29.19
N GLY A 223 12.65 -2.99 -28.31
CA GLY A 223 13.50 -2.01 -27.64
C GLY A 223 13.84 -0.81 -28.52
N GLY A 224 12.91 -0.40 -29.41
CA GLY A 224 13.08 0.78 -30.27
C GLY A 224 13.04 2.10 -29.52
N ALA A 225 12.39 2.18 -28.36
CA ALA A 225 12.32 3.39 -27.53
C ALA A 225 13.68 3.83 -26.98
N VAL A 226 13.77 5.10 -26.57
CA VAL A 226 14.98 5.64 -25.91
C VAL A 226 15.23 4.91 -24.61
N TYR A 227 14.20 4.77 -23.78
CA TYR A 227 14.24 4.10 -22.47
C TYR A 227 13.28 2.91 -22.46
N ASN A 228 13.78 1.74 -22.03
CA ASN A 228 13.02 0.49 -22.05
C ASN A 228 13.05 -0.15 -20.65
N PHE A 229 11.99 0.01 -19.87
CA PHE A 229 11.95 -0.46 -18.49
C PHE A 229 10.97 -1.63 -18.30
N THR A 230 11.17 -2.39 -17.21
CA THR A 230 10.22 -3.41 -16.73
C THR A 230 10.03 -3.19 -15.24
N GLY A 231 8.79 -2.98 -14.79
CA GLY A 231 8.47 -2.54 -13.45
C GLY A 231 7.61 -3.54 -12.68
N PRO A 232 8.17 -4.56 -12.02
CA PRO A 232 7.44 -5.34 -11.03
C PRO A 232 7.13 -4.49 -9.80
N GLN A 233 6.00 -4.78 -9.14
CA GLN A 233 5.50 -4.00 -8.02
C GLN A 233 5.25 -4.86 -6.79
N ALA A 234 5.74 -4.41 -5.63
CA ALA A 234 5.59 -5.08 -4.34
C ALA A 234 4.49 -4.47 -3.49
N PHE A 235 3.95 -5.24 -2.56
CA PHE A 235 3.03 -4.79 -1.50
C PHE A 235 3.18 -5.65 -0.25
N GLY A 236 2.57 -5.23 0.87
CA GLY A 236 2.73 -5.88 2.16
C GLY A 236 4.05 -5.55 2.87
N VAL A 237 4.68 -4.42 2.53
CA VAL A 237 5.94 -3.96 3.15
C VAL A 237 5.73 -3.61 4.63
N ALA A 238 4.64 -2.92 4.96
CA ALA A 238 4.31 -2.59 6.35
C ALA A 238 4.05 -3.85 7.17
N ASP A 239 3.29 -4.81 6.62
CA ASP A 239 3.06 -6.11 7.28
C ASP A 239 4.38 -6.85 7.56
N CYS A 240 5.33 -6.80 6.63
CA CYS A 240 6.67 -7.37 6.85
C CYS A 240 7.43 -6.64 7.95
N GLY A 241 7.42 -5.31 7.92
CA GLY A 241 8.08 -4.48 8.92
C GLY A 241 7.56 -4.77 10.33
N ASP A 242 6.24 -4.67 10.51
CA ASP A 242 5.56 -4.94 11.78
C ASP A 242 5.80 -6.37 12.26
N SER A 243 5.74 -7.36 11.35
CA SER A 243 5.99 -8.77 11.67
C SER A 243 7.42 -9.03 12.14
N VAL A 244 8.41 -8.49 11.44
CA VAL A 244 9.81 -8.65 11.82
C VAL A 244 10.10 -7.95 13.15
N TYR A 245 9.54 -6.76 13.36
CA TYR A 245 9.69 -6.04 14.61
C TYR A 245 8.99 -6.74 15.78
N ALA A 246 7.79 -7.30 15.56
CA ALA A 246 7.11 -8.09 16.58
C ALA A 246 7.92 -9.33 16.99
N ILE A 247 8.57 -10.01 16.06
CA ILE A 247 9.51 -11.11 16.35
C ILE A 247 10.72 -10.57 17.10
N GLN A 248 11.36 -9.49 16.63
CA GLN A 248 12.51 -8.89 17.30
C GLN A 248 12.19 -8.60 18.76
N LYS A 249 11.11 -7.89 19.00
CA LYS A 249 10.74 -7.42 20.33
C LYS A 249 10.33 -8.56 21.26
N ASN A 250 9.36 -9.37 20.83
CA ASN A 250 8.74 -10.35 21.73
C ASN A 250 9.50 -11.68 21.84
N VAL A 251 10.28 -12.05 20.78
CA VAL A 251 11.00 -13.33 20.78
C VAL A 251 12.47 -13.15 21.16
N PHE A 252 13.19 -12.17 20.58
CA PHE A 252 14.62 -12.07 20.76
C PHE A 252 15.02 -11.13 21.91
N GLU A 253 14.34 -9.97 22.06
CA GLU A 253 14.67 -8.98 23.09
C GLU A 253 14.00 -9.29 24.42
N ASP A 254 12.68 -9.17 24.49
CA ASP A 254 11.92 -9.31 25.74
C ASP A 254 11.70 -10.78 26.14
N LYS A 255 11.82 -11.71 25.17
CA LYS A 255 11.67 -13.16 25.38
C LYS A 255 10.34 -13.54 26.04
N ASN A 256 9.28 -12.81 25.69
CA ASN A 256 7.92 -13.07 26.18
C ASN A 256 7.38 -14.41 25.68
N ILE A 257 7.73 -14.75 24.44
CA ILE A 257 7.33 -15.99 23.74
C ILE A 257 8.50 -16.53 22.92
N THR A 258 8.48 -17.82 22.62
CA THR A 258 9.39 -18.43 21.65
C THR A 258 8.86 -18.30 20.24
N LEU A 259 9.73 -18.36 19.23
CA LEU A 259 9.31 -18.38 17.83
C LEU A 259 8.41 -19.57 17.51
N ALA A 260 8.64 -20.72 18.14
CA ALA A 260 7.81 -21.90 18.02
C ALA A 260 6.37 -21.66 18.54
N GLN A 261 6.23 -21.00 19.69
CA GLN A 261 4.91 -20.64 20.25
C GLN A 261 4.17 -19.64 19.35
N LEU A 262 4.88 -18.65 18.82
CA LEU A 262 4.32 -17.68 17.88
C LEU A 262 3.84 -18.39 16.61
N LYS A 263 4.67 -19.29 16.07
CA LYS A 263 4.31 -20.08 14.87
C LYS A 263 3.09 -20.96 15.11
N GLU A 264 3.04 -21.67 16.23
CA GLU A 264 1.88 -22.50 16.62
C GLU A 264 0.58 -21.66 16.69
N ALA A 265 0.66 -20.46 17.28
CA ALA A 265 -0.48 -19.54 17.36
C ALA A 265 -0.90 -19.04 15.95
N MET A 266 0.06 -18.72 15.07
CA MET A 266 -0.21 -18.31 13.70
C MET A 266 -0.83 -19.45 12.88
N ASP A 267 -0.31 -20.67 12.98
CA ASP A 267 -0.85 -21.85 12.28
C ASP A 267 -2.30 -22.14 12.72
N ALA A 268 -2.64 -21.84 13.97
CA ALA A 268 -3.99 -21.88 14.51
C ALA A 268 -4.81 -20.60 14.22
N ASN A 269 -4.32 -19.67 13.40
CA ASN A 269 -4.93 -18.37 13.14
C ASN A 269 -5.25 -17.61 14.46
N PHE A 270 -4.38 -17.72 15.44
CA PHE A 270 -4.55 -17.17 16.80
C PHE A 270 -5.85 -17.62 17.51
N GLY A 271 -6.42 -18.74 17.09
CA GLY A 271 -7.68 -19.28 17.60
C GLY A 271 -8.95 -18.68 16.95
N TYR A 272 -8.81 -17.84 15.95
CA TYR A 272 -9.93 -17.24 15.24
C TYR A 272 -10.33 -18.05 13.99
N PRO A 273 -11.61 -18.02 13.58
CA PRO A 273 -12.04 -18.62 12.34
C PRO A 273 -11.30 -18.00 11.13
N VAL A 274 -10.88 -18.83 10.19
CA VAL A 274 -10.25 -18.36 8.95
C VAL A 274 -11.29 -17.68 8.06
N GLY A 275 -11.02 -16.43 7.66
CA GLY A 275 -11.95 -15.64 6.83
C GLY A 275 -13.09 -14.98 7.61
N GLY A 276 -13.09 -15.07 8.93
CA GLY A 276 -13.94 -14.25 9.79
C GLY A 276 -13.52 -12.78 9.69
N ALA A 277 -14.49 -11.87 9.53
CA ALA A 277 -14.20 -10.45 9.65
C ALA A 277 -13.63 -10.20 11.06
N PRO A 278 -12.56 -9.38 11.21
CA PRO A 278 -12.19 -8.91 12.51
C PRO A 278 -13.40 -8.16 13.07
N ALA A 279 -13.77 -8.43 14.30
CA ALA A 279 -14.60 -7.49 15.04
C ALA A 279 -13.89 -6.14 14.88
N ALA A 280 -14.59 -5.15 14.34
CA ALA A 280 -14.05 -3.83 14.10
C ALA A 280 -13.27 -3.41 15.34
N SER A 281 -11.96 -3.12 15.17
CA SER A 281 -11.18 -2.42 16.17
C SER A 281 -11.68 -0.97 16.20
N GLY A 282 -12.95 -0.82 16.58
CA GLY A 282 -13.49 0.44 16.99
C GLY A 282 -12.79 0.78 18.30
N THR A 283 -12.19 1.92 18.37
CA THR A 283 -11.79 2.64 19.57
C THR A 283 -12.98 3.01 20.48
N ASP A 284 -14.03 2.19 20.47
CA ASP A 284 -15.18 2.18 21.38
C ASP A 284 -15.42 0.78 21.95
N ALA A 285 -14.36 0.03 22.22
CA ALA A 285 -14.37 -0.78 23.41
C ALA A 285 -14.11 0.18 24.59
N ASP A 286 -15.02 1.11 24.78
CA ASP A 286 -15.36 1.49 26.14
C ASP A 286 -15.53 0.15 26.85
N SER A 287 -14.54 -0.21 27.66
CA SER A 287 -14.63 -1.36 28.53
C SER A 287 -15.99 -1.23 29.18
N LEU A 288 -16.95 -2.03 28.72
CA LEU A 288 -18.16 -2.23 29.49
C LEU A 288 -17.62 -2.73 30.82
N SER A 289 -17.41 -1.81 31.76
CA SER A 289 -17.01 -2.19 33.10
C SER A 289 -18.00 -3.27 33.50
N GLU A 290 -17.57 -4.30 34.22
CA GLU A 290 -18.44 -5.35 34.75
C GLU A 290 -19.72 -4.73 35.32
N GLN A 291 -19.63 -3.51 35.82
CA GLN A 291 -20.74 -2.70 36.30
C GLN A 291 -21.74 -2.28 35.20
N LYS A 292 -21.28 -1.88 34.00
CA LYS A 292 -22.20 -1.53 32.89
C LYS A 292 -22.91 -2.76 32.32
N ILE A 293 -22.24 -3.91 32.29
CA ILE A 293 -22.86 -5.19 31.91
C ILE A 293 -23.91 -5.59 32.96
N TYR A 294 -23.57 -5.47 34.24
CA TYR A 294 -24.48 -5.74 35.35
C TYR A 294 -25.70 -4.83 35.31
N ASP A 295 -25.53 -3.53 35.09
CA ASP A 295 -26.62 -2.56 34.99
C ASP A 295 -27.49 -2.80 33.74
N ALA A 296 -26.92 -3.22 32.62
CA ALA A 296 -27.69 -3.59 31.41
C ALA A 296 -28.53 -4.87 31.64
N VAL A 297 -27.94 -5.90 32.26
CA VAL A 297 -28.63 -7.16 32.61
C VAL A 297 -29.77 -6.88 33.64
N ARG A 298 -29.49 -6.06 34.65
CA ARG A 298 -30.46 -5.66 35.65
C ARG A 298 -31.63 -4.86 35.05
N LYS A 299 -31.34 -4.01 34.08
CA LYS A 299 -32.37 -3.23 33.34
C LYS A 299 -33.31 -4.10 32.50
N VAL A 300 -32.83 -5.26 32.01
CA VAL A 300 -33.58 -6.19 31.16
C VAL A 300 -34.37 -7.21 32.02
N LEU A 301 -33.76 -7.71 33.11
CA LEU A 301 -34.30 -8.81 33.90
C LEU A 301 -34.97 -8.36 35.21
N GLY A 302 -34.96 -7.06 35.56
CA GLY A 302 -35.54 -6.50 36.79
C GLY A 302 -34.77 -6.90 38.07
N ASP A 303 -35.22 -6.40 39.22
CA ASP A 303 -34.59 -6.60 40.54
C ASP A 303 -34.65 -8.05 41.09
N ALA A 304 -35.23 -8.98 40.35
CA ALA A 304 -35.34 -10.39 40.76
C ALA A 304 -34.08 -11.22 40.41
N CYS A 305 -33.09 -10.61 39.73
CA CYS A 305 -31.86 -11.31 39.33
C CYS A 305 -30.79 -11.18 40.44
N SER A 306 -30.69 -12.17 41.35
CA SER A 306 -29.59 -12.36 42.29
C SER A 306 -28.43 -13.11 41.64
N LEU A 307 -27.76 -12.51 40.64
CA LEU A 307 -26.52 -13.05 40.07
C LEU A 307 -25.36 -12.75 41.02
N ASP A 308 -24.90 -13.81 41.69
CA ASP A 308 -23.71 -13.75 42.53
C ASP A 308 -22.47 -13.97 41.65
N LEU A 309 -21.83 -12.86 41.25
CA LEU A 309 -20.62 -12.86 40.44
C LEU A 309 -19.43 -13.58 41.09
N SER A 310 -19.47 -13.79 42.44
CA SER A 310 -18.41 -14.53 43.13
C SER A 310 -18.46 -16.02 42.79
N LYS A 311 -19.62 -16.56 42.41
CA LYS A 311 -19.77 -17.96 42.00
C LYS A 311 -19.26 -18.17 40.57
N LEU A 312 -19.46 -17.22 39.67
CA LEU A 312 -18.91 -17.28 38.30
C LEU A 312 -17.37 -17.24 38.32
N ARG A 313 -16.75 -16.60 39.29
CA ARG A 313 -15.31 -16.56 39.45
C ARG A 313 -14.73 -17.89 39.98
N ASN A 314 -15.47 -18.62 40.80
CA ASN A 314 -15.02 -19.88 41.38
C ASN A 314 -15.19 -21.06 40.44
N ASP A 315 -16.16 -21.03 39.49
CA ASP A 315 -16.33 -22.08 38.47
C ASP A 315 -15.34 -21.94 37.28
N ALA A 316 -14.73 -20.77 37.09
CA ALA A 316 -13.65 -20.53 36.11
C ALA A 316 -12.28 -21.06 36.60
N GLY A 317 -12.16 -21.48 37.84
CA GLY A 317 -10.87 -21.89 38.45
C GLY A 317 -10.41 -23.32 38.17
N SER A 318 -11.14 -24.14 37.44
CA SER A 318 -10.74 -25.53 37.08
C SER A 318 -11.00 -25.92 35.64
N ALA A 319 -11.41 -25.00 34.79
CA ALA A 319 -11.42 -25.27 33.33
C ALA A 319 -9.96 -25.19 32.85
N SER A 320 -9.44 -26.27 32.28
CA SER A 320 -8.24 -26.26 31.47
C SER A 320 -8.33 -25.05 30.54
N VAL A 321 -7.37 -24.10 30.62
CA VAL A 321 -7.25 -22.97 29.70
C VAL A 321 -7.34 -23.56 28.31
N SER A 322 -8.43 -23.30 27.61
CA SER A 322 -8.60 -23.79 26.24
C SER A 322 -7.43 -23.25 25.42
N SER A 323 -6.87 -24.04 24.53
CA SER A 323 -5.79 -23.62 23.61
C SER A 323 -6.09 -22.27 22.94
N ASN A 324 -7.37 -21.95 22.72
CA ASN A 324 -7.85 -20.69 22.17
C ASN A 324 -7.52 -19.45 23.05
N GLY A 325 -7.60 -19.56 24.38
CA GLY A 325 -7.25 -18.44 25.26
C GLY A 325 -5.76 -18.08 25.17
N ARG A 326 -4.88 -19.09 25.12
CA ARG A 326 -3.43 -18.89 24.99
C ARG A 326 -3.04 -18.24 23.65
N TYR A 327 -3.66 -18.61 22.56
CA TYR A 327 -3.37 -18.03 21.24
C TYR A 327 -3.85 -16.58 21.12
N ASP A 328 -5.01 -16.26 21.71
CA ASP A 328 -5.50 -14.90 21.77
C ASP A 328 -4.57 -13.99 22.63
N ASP A 329 -4.02 -14.49 23.74
CA ASP A 329 -3.04 -13.76 24.53
C ASP A 329 -1.76 -13.48 23.72
N ILE A 330 -1.27 -14.45 22.95
CA ILE A 330 -0.13 -14.23 22.03
C ILE A 330 -0.48 -13.18 20.99
N ARG A 331 -1.69 -13.24 20.40
CA ARG A 331 -2.14 -12.23 19.45
C ARG A 331 -2.17 -10.83 20.07
N ARG A 332 -2.75 -10.67 21.24
CA ARG A 332 -2.79 -9.38 21.96
C ARG A 332 -1.39 -8.85 22.25
N LEU A 333 -0.47 -9.74 22.62
CA LEU A 333 0.92 -9.37 22.87
C LEU A 333 1.57 -8.79 21.60
N VAL A 334 1.51 -9.50 20.47
CA VAL A 334 2.13 -9.03 19.24
C VAL A 334 1.40 -7.83 18.62
N ASP A 335 0.08 -7.76 18.75
CA ASP A 335 -0.74 -6.65 18.25
C ASP A 335 -0.51 -5.34 19.04
N SER A 336 -0.05 -5.45 20.31
CA SER A 336 0.34 -4.30 21.14
C SER A 336 1.76 -3.79 20.87
N THR A 337 2.54 -4.48 20.05
CA THR A 337 3.87 -4.04 19.65
C THR A 337 3.77 -2.77 18.80
N PRO A 338 4.63 -1.76 18.99
CA PRO A 338 4.64 -0.57 18.14
C PRO A 338 4.70 -0.93 16.67
N CYS A 339 3.91 -0.22 15.85
CA CYS A 339 3.77 -0.46 14.42
C CYS A 339 4.37 0.68 13.59
N TYR A 340 4.76 0.37 12.38
CA TYR A 340 5.12 1.32 11.32
C TYR A 340 4.00 2.34 11.10
N GLY A 341 4.38 3.60 10.83
CA GLY A 341 3.45 4.70 10.68
C GLY A 341 3.27 5.56 11.93
N ASN A 342 4.13 5.41 12.93
CA ASN A 342 4.05 6.15 14.20
C ASN A 342 5.32 6.95 14.53
N ASP A 343 6.20 7.17 13.54
CA ASP A 343 7.47 7.89 13.68
C ASP A 343 8.37 7.29 14.78
N ILE A 344 8.56 5.97 14.71
CA ILE A 344 9.41 5.21 15.61
C ILE A 344 10.53 4.60 14.79
N ASP A 345 11.75 5.13 14.95
CA ASP A 345 12.90 4.76 14.10
C ASP A 345 13.19 3.26 14.07
N GLU A 346 13.06 2.58 15.22
CA GLU A 346 13.34 1.14 15.31
C GLU A 346 12.51 0.32 14.33
N ILE A 347 11.19 0.52 14.29
CA ILE A 347 10.30 -0.20 13.36
C ILE A 347 10.39 0.37 11.95
N ASP A 348 10.48 1.69 11.79
CA ASP A 348 10.53 2.34 10.49
C ASP A 348 11.77 1.89 9.70
N MET A 349 12.92 1.72 10.36
CA MET A 349 14.15 1.22 9.74
C MET A 349 14.09 -0.28 9.41
N ILE A 350 13.30 -1.07 10.14
CA ILE A 350 13.02 -2.47 9.80
C ILE A 350 12.14 -2.54 8.55
N ALA A 351 11.06 -1.76 8.48
CA ALA A 351 10.21 -1.67 7.29
C ALA A 351 11.02 -1.22 6.06
N ARG A 352 11.87 -0.18 6.22
CA ARG A 352 12.83 0.23 5.19
C ARG A 352 13.73 -0.95 4.75
N LYS A 353 14.28 -1.72 5.68
CA LYS A 353 15.14 -2.86 5.36
C LYS A 353 14.37 -3.92 4.56
N CYS A 354 13.12 -4.22 4.91
CA CYS A 354 12.27 -5.12 4.14
C CYS A 354 12.05 -4.63 2.69
N ALA A 355 11.69 -3.36 2.52
CA ALA A 355 11.52 -2.75 1.20
C ALA A 355 12.81 -2.82 0.35
N LEU A 356 13.95 -2.46 0.97
CA LEU A 356 15.24 -2.42 0.28
C LEU A 356 15.77 -3.80 -0.13
N LEU A 357 15.42 -4.86 0.56
CA LEU A 357 15.76 -6.22 0.11
C LEU A 357 15.13 -6.52 -1.26
N TYR A 358 13.86 -6.18 -1.42
CA TYR A 358 13.15 -6.31 -2.69
C TYR A 358 13.73 -5.38 -3.77
N CYS A 359 13.82 -4.08 -3.48
CA CYS A 359 14.27 -3.10 -4.46
C CYS A 359 15.66 -3.43 -5.02
N LYS A 360 16.63 -3.70 -4.12
CA LYS A 360 18.01 -4.04 -4.51
C LYS A 360 18.13 -5.35 -5.28
N GLU A 361 17.20 -6.26 -5.10
CA GLU A 361 17.18 -7.49 -5.88
C GLU A 361 16.67 -7.24 -7.29
N VAL A 362 15.53 -6.53 -7.44
CA VAL A 362 14.93 -6.18 -8.73
C VAL A 362 15.93 -5.43 -9.62
N GLU A 363 16.70 -4.51 -9.07
CA GLU A 363 17.67 -3.67 -9.81
C GLU A 363 18.80 -4.45 -10.50
N LYS A 364 19.01 -5.72 -10.15
CA LYS A 364 20.06 -6.55 -10.75
C LYS A 364 19.72 -7.02 -12.16
N TYR A 365 18.43 -6.99 -12.53
CA TYR A 365 17.94 -7.62 -13.75
C TYR A 365 17.83 -6.65 -14.92
N ARG A 366 17.90 -7.23 -16.11
CA ARG A 366 17.71 -6.53 -17.39
C ARG A 366 16.69 -7.27 -18.23
N ASN A 367 15.94 -6.52 -19.02
CA ASN A 367 14.96 -7.07 -19.93
C ASN A 367 15.53 -7.30 -21.34
N PRO A 368 14.87 -8.11 -22.19
CA PRO A 368 15.31 -8.38 -23.57
C PRO A 368 15.39 -7.14 -24.47
N ARG A 369 14.64 -6.08 -24.14
CA ARG A 369 14.64 -4.79 -24.85
C ARG A 369 15.88 -3.94 -24.52
N GLY A 370 16.80 -4.44 -23.67
CA GLY A 370 18.04 -3.79 -23.26
C GLY A 370 17.92 -2.83 -22.08
N GLY A 371 16.75 -2.73 -21.46
CA GLY A 371 16.48 -1.85 -20.33
C GLY A 371 16.69 -2.51 -18.98
N LEU A 372 16.44 -1.74 -17.92
CA LEU A 372 16.57 -2.16 -16.53
C LEU A 372 15.21 -2.54 -15.96
N PHE A 373 15.23 -3.46 -14.99
CA PHE A 373 14.09 -3.61 -14.08
C PHE A 373 14.06 -2.45 -13.08
N GLN A 374 12.85 -1.95 -12.80
CA GLN A 374 12.58 -0.85 -11.87
C GLN A 374 11.66 -1.35 -10.76
N PRO A 375 12.07 -1.32 -9.48
CA PRO A 375 11.18 -1.71 -8.40
C PRO A 375 10.08 -0.68 -8.17
N GLY A 376 8.84 -1.17 -7.98
CA GLY A 376 7.69 -0.39 -7.52
C GLY A 376 7.18 -0.90 -6.17
N ILE A 377 6.51 -0.04 -5.40
CA ILE A 377 5.83 -0.41 -4.15
C ILE A 377 4.42 0.18 -4.19
N TYR A 378 3.52 -0.53 -4.87
CA TYR A 378 2.11 -0.16 -5.02
C TYR A 378 1.28 -1.39 -5.44
N PRO A 379 0.00 -1.52 -4.99
CA PRO A 379 -0.74 -2.75 -5.18
C PRO A 379 -1.85 -2.68 -6.23
N VAL A 380 -2.29 -1.50 -6.70
CA VAL A 380 -3.64 -1.32 -7.28
C VAL A 380 -4.70 -1.74 -6.23
N SER A 381 -5.35 -2.89 -6.36
CA SER A 381 -6.16 -3.55 -5.32
C SER A 381 -5.69 -4.98 -5.00
N ALA A 382 -4.49 -5.34 -5.45
CA ALA A 382 -3.93 -6.68 -5.30
C ALA A 382 -3.63 -7.04 -3.83
N ASN A 383 -3.39 -6.05 -2.96
CA ASN A 383 -3.23 -6.26 -1.52
C ASN A 383 -4.46 -6.94 -0.89
N VAL A 384 -5.66 -6.65 -1.40
CA VAL A 384 -6.91 -7.30 -0.96
C VAL A 384 -6.99 -8.72 -1.49
N LEU A 385 -6.79 -8.90 -2.81
CA LEU A 385 -6.89 -10.20 -3.46
C LEU A 385 -5.84 -11.18 -2.93
N PHE A 386 -4.57 -10.80 -3.00
CA PHE A 386 -3.47 -11.68 -2.60
C PHE A 386 -3.26 -11.76 -1.07
N GLY A 387 -3.91 -10.89 -0.30
CA GLY A 387 -4.04 -11.06 1.15
C GLY A 387 -4.77 -12.35 1.51
N LYS A 388 -5.71 -12.81 0.65
CA LYS A 388 -6.44 -14.07 0.83
C LYS A 388 -5.54 -15.32 0.81
N ASP A 389 -4.37 -15.20 0.19
CA ASP A 389 -3.40 -16.31 0.08
C ASP A 389 -2.34 -16.28 1.18
N VAL A 390 -2.38 -15.31 2.09
CA VAL A 390 -1.43 -15.17 3.20
C VAL A 390 -2.08 -15.66 4.50
N GLY A 391 -1.37 -16.51 5.22
CA GLY A 391 -1.74 -16.98 6.55
C GLY A 391 -1.74 -15.88 7.62
N ALA A 392 -1.93 -16.24 8.87
CA ALA A 392 -1.72 -15.30 9.97
C ALA A 392 -0.24 -14.90 10.05
N MET A 393 0.03 -13.65 10.45
CA MET A 393 1.37 -13.09 10.46
C MET A 393 1.83 -12.71 11.89
N PRO A 394 3.14 -12.61 12.11
CA PRO A 394 3.71 -12.29 13.44
C PRO A 394 3.24 -10.97 14.05
N ASP A 395 2.73 -10.05 13.25
CA ASP A 395 2.17 -8.76 13.66
C ASP A 395 0.72 -8.83 14.21
N GLY A 396 0.18 -10.05 14.35
CA GLY A 396 -1.20 -10.28 14.79
C GLY A 396 -2.26 -10.21 13.68
N ARG A 397 -1.86 -9.99 12.40
CA ARG A 397 -2.77 -10.08 11.25
C ARG A 397 -3.34 -11.49 11.13
N LEU A 398 -4.65 -11.60 10.98
CA LEU A 398 -5.30 -12.90 10.78
C LEU A 398 -5.17 -13.37 9.33
N ALA A 399 -5.26 -14.69 9.14
CA ALA A 399 -5.22 -15.28 7.82
C ALA A 399 -6.32 -14.74 6.90
N LYS A 400 -5.98 -14.54 5.63
CA LYS A 400 -6.89 -14.07 4.56
C LYS A 400 -7.37 -12.63 4.68
N GLN A 401 -6.89 -11.85 5.63
CA GLN A 401 -7.15 -10.41 5.66
C GLN A 401 -6.38 -9.68 4.55
N PRO A 402 -6.83 -8.49 4.10
CA PRO A 402 -6.03 -7.64 3.24
C PRO A 402 -4.66 -7.35 3.85
N LEU A 403 -3.65 -7.17 2.99
CA LEU A 403 -2.34 -6.64 3.36
C LEU A 403 -2.36 -5.12 3.29
N ALA A 404 -1.37 -4.47 3.88
CA ALA A 404 -1.17 -3.03 3.73
C ALA A 404 -0.92 -2.66 2.26
N ASP A 405 -1.50 -1.55 1.83
CA ASP A 405 -1.36 -1.04 0.48
C ASP A 405 -0.03 -0.28 0.30
N GLY A 406 0.70 -0.60 -0.76
CA GLY A 406 1.91 0.12 -1.12
C GLY A 406 2.89 0.34 0.04
N CYS A 407 3.18 1.62 0.30
CA CYS A 407 4.02 2.08 1.40
C CYS A 407 3.23 2.51 2.65
N SER A 408 1.91 2.43 2.61
CA SER A 408 1.04 2.87 3.69
C SER A 408 1.22 2.00 4.94
N PRO A 409 1.06 2.56 6.13
CA PRO A 409 0.92 1.77 7.34
C PRO A 409 -0.28 0.83 7.28
N ARG A 410 -0.26 -0.22 8.07
CA ARG A 410 -1.41 -1.12 8.21
C ARG A 410 -2.64 -0.34 8.70
N PRO A 411 -3.84 -0.61 8.16
CA PRO A 411 -5.06 0.06 8.56
C PRO A 411 -5.29 0.02 10.08
N GLY A 412 -5.55 1.18 10.68
CA GLY A 412 -5.81 1.33 12.13
C GLY A 412 -4.57 1.30 13.02
N LYS A 413 -3.34 1.22 12.47
CA LYS A 413 -2.09 1.13 13.25
C LYS A 413 -1.30 2.44 13.32
N ASP A 414 -1.54 3.39 12.45
CA ASP A 414 -0.93 4.73 12.42
C ASP A 414 -1.70 5.72 13.32
N VAL A 415 -1.56 5.55 14.62
CA VAL A 415 -2.39 6.21 15.65
C VAL A 415 -1.83 7.53 16.17
N LYS A 416 -0.58 7.90 15.81
CA LYS A 416 0.07 9.14 16.28
C LYS A 416 -0.19 10.37 15.38
N GLY A 417 -1.10 10.23 14.42
CA GLY A 417 -1.55 11.31 13.56
C GLY A 417 -0.79 11.42 12.23
N PRO A 418 -1.23 12.33 11.33
CA PRO A 418 -0.80 12.35 9.94
C PRO A 418 0.67 12.67 9.76
N THR A 419 1.24 13.54 10.60
CA THR A 419 2.67 13.89 10.53
C THR A 419 3.55 12.70 10.88
N ALA A 420 3.23 11.96 11.94
CA ALA A 420 3.98 10.78 12.33
C ALA A 420 3.91 9.69 11.25
N ALA A 421 2.72 9.47 10.67
CA ALA A 421 2.55 8.52 9.57
C ALA A 421 3.38 8.92 8.34
N ALA A 422 3.34 10.20 7.96
CA ALA A 422 4.13 10.74 6.85
C ALA A 422 5.65 10.60 7.09
N ASN A 423 6.12 10.91 8.31
CA ASN A 423 7.53 10.76 8.68
C ASN A 423 8.00 9.31 8.56
N SER A 424 7.22 8.34 9.05
CA SER A 424 7.56 6.92 8.91
C SER A 424 7.69 6.52 7.45
N VAL A 425 6.72 6.90 6.60
CA VAL A 425 6.74 6.56 5.18
C VAL A 425 7.92 7.24 4.46
N ALA A 426 8.24 8.48 4.80
CA ALA A 426 9.37 9.21 4.22
C ALA A 426 10.74 8.55 4.50
N LYS A 427 10.86 7.75 5.58
CA LYS A 427 12.10 7.02 5.91
C LYS A 427 12.40 5.84 4.98
N LEU A 428 11.44 5.38 4.17
CA LEU A 428 11.73 4.46 3.07
C LEU A 428 12.64 5.15 2.06
N ASP A 429 13.57 4.42 1.47
CA ASP A 429 14.47 5.00 0.47
C ASP A 429 13.79 5.07 -0.91
N HIS A 430 12.95 6.08 -1.07
CA HIS A 430 12.13 6.24 -2.26
C HIS A 430 12.92 6.46 -3.55
N THR A 431 14.18 6.90 -3.47
CA THR A 431 15.05 7.04 -4.65
C THR A 431 15.39 5.70 -5.30
N LEU A 432 15.29 4.61 -4.54
CA LEU A 432 15.44 3.25 -5.05
C LEU A 432 14.12 2.64 -5.57
N VAL A 433 13.00 3.30 -5.32
CA VAL A 433 11.67 2.85 -5.78
C VAL A 433 11.32 3.56 -7.08
N SER A 434 12.12 3.31 -8.12
CA SER A 434 12.10 4.09 -9.37
C SER A 434 10.86 3.83 -10.25
N ASN A 435 10.12 2.73 -10.02
CA ASN A 435 8.82 2.49 -10.65
C ASN A 435 7.63 3.04 -9.84
N GLY A 436 7.91 3.87 -8.84
CA GLY A 436 6.89 4.54 -8.03
C GLY A 436 6.58 3.86 -6.71
N SER A 437 6.26 4.67 -5.71
CA SER A 437 5.78 4.23 -4.40
C SER A 437 4.45 4.89 -4.08
N LEU A 438 3.53 4.13 -3.51
CA LEU A 438 2.17 4.59 -3.25
C LEU A 438 1.93 4.76 -1.76
N TYR A 439 1.52 5.97 -1.36
CA TYR A 439 1.09 6.26 0.00
C TYR A 439 -0.33 6.84 0.02
N ASN A 440 -1.24 6.13 0.68
CA ASN A 440 -2.62 6.56 0.93
C ASN A 440 -2.75 7.18 2.31
N MET A 441 -3.45 8.31 2.39
CA MET A 441 -3.85 8.90 3.67
C MET A 441 -5.35 9.25 3.63
N LYS A 442 -6.09 8.90 4.68
CA LYS A 442 -7.51 9.24 4.80
C LYS A 442 -7.69 10.30 5.87
N PHE A 443 -8.34 11.42 5.53
CA PHE A 443 -8.68 12.48 6.48
C PHE A 443 -10.17 12.53 6.74
N LEU A 444 -10.53 12.82 7.99
CA LEU A 444 -11.86 13.29 8.28
C LEU A 444 -12.07 14.67 7.62
N PRO A 445 -13.20 14.91 6.90
CA PRO A 445 -13.47 16.20 6.26
C PRO A 445 -13.36 17.39 7.23
N SER A 446 -13.80 17.20 8.48
CA SER A 446 -13.73 18.23 9.53
C SER A 446 -12.31 18.61 9.93
N ALA A 447 -11.34 17.70 9.85
CA ALA A 447 -9.96 17.94 10.25
C ALA A 447 -9.23 18.90 9.31
N ILE A 448 -9.62 18.95 8.04
CA ILE A 448 -9.01 19.79 7.01
C ILE A 448 -9.94 20.92 6.54
N ALA A 449 -11.01 21.19 7.31
CA ALA A 449 -11.95 22.25 7.02
C ALA A 449 -11.40 23.65 7.37
N GLY A 450 -11.91 24.67 6.67
CA GLY A 450 -11.52 26.06 6.87
C GLY A 450 -10.06 26.34 6.48
N ASP A 451 -9.59 27.56 6.78
CA ASP A 451 -8.23 28.01 6.40
C ASP A 451 -7.14 27.35 7.23
N THR A 452 -7.39 27.14 8.52
CA THR A 452 -6.41 26.45 9.40
C THR A 452 -6.25 24.99 9.00
N GLY A 453 -7.37 24.29 8.73
CA GLY A 453 -7.33 22.91 8.26
C GLY A 453 -6.60 22.77 6.92
N LEU A 454 -6.83 23.70 5.99
CA LEU A 454 -6.13 23.74 4.70
C LEU A 454 -4.62 23.95 4.86
N LYS A 455 -4.21 24.89 5.72
CA LYS A 455 -2.80 25.17 6.01
C LYS A 455 -2.11 23.95 6.63
N ASN A 456 -2.74 23.32 7.61
CA ASN A 456 -2.21 22.11 8.24
C ASN A 456 -2.07 20.97 7.21
N PHE A 457 -3.06 20.79 6.35
CA PHE A 457 -3.04 19.79 5.30
C PHE A 457 -1.88 20.01 4.32
N ALA A 458 -1.73 21.24 3.80
CA ALA A 458 -0.61 21.59 2.92
C ALA A 458 0.75 21.44 3.62
N SER A 459 0.83 21.73 4.93
CA SER A 459 2.06 21.58 5.72
C SER A 459 2.47 20.10 5.85
N VAL A 460 1.51 19.18 6.00
CA VAL A 460 1.81 17.72 5.99
C VAL A 460 2.42 17.30 4.66
N VAL A 461 1.85 17.75 3.54
CA VAL A 461 2.38 17.44 2.20
C VAL A 461 3.79 18.01 2.04
N ARG A 462 4.00 19.28 2.39
CA ARG A 462 5.30 19.93 2.29
C ARG A 462 6.35 19.22 3.14
N SER A 463 6.03 18.96 4.41
CA SER A 463 6.92 18.25 5.33
C SER A 463 7.27 16.85 4.84
N TYR A 464 6.28 16.10 4.34
CA TYR A 464 6.50 14.77 3.78
C TYR A 464 7.49 14.79 2.60
N PHE A 465 7.34 15.77 1.70
CA PHE A 465 8.23 15.91 0.55
C PHE A 465 9.62 16.42 0.93
N ASP A 466 9.72 17.32 1.90
CA ASP A 466 11.01 17.78 2.43
C ASP A 466 11.79 16.62 3.07
N HIS A 467 11.11 15.66 3.69
CA HIS A 467 11.69 14.43 4.23
C HIS A 467 11.87 13.33 3.18
N LYS A 468 11.79 13.67 1.88
CA LYS A 468 12.04 12.76 0.74
C LYS A 468 10.98 11.68 0.53
N GLY A 469 9.74 11.92 0.95
CA GLY A 469 8.60 11.15 0.45
C GLY A 469 8.42 11.33 -1.05
N GLN A 470 7.98 10.29 -1.76
CA GLN A 470 7.88 10.31 -3.23
C GLN A 470 6.51 10.71 -3.73
N HIS A 471 5.46 10.12 -3.17
CA HIS A 471 4.07 10.28 -3.60
C HIS A 471 3.13 10.22 -2.42
N ILE A 472 2.07 11.01 -2.47
CA ILE A 472 0.96 10.95 -1.51
C ILE A 472 -0.37 11.22 -2.21
N GLN A 473 -1.40 10.50 -1.81
CA GLN A 473 -2.77 10.68 -2.28
C GLN A 473 -3.77 10.57 -1.13
N PHE A 474 -4.96 11.12 -1.31
CA PHE A 474 -5.88 11.32 -0.20
C PHE A 474 -7.27 10.76 -0.46
N ASN A 475 -7.88 10.20 0.59
CA ASN A 475 -9.32 10.07 0.75
C ASN A 475 -9.79 11.12 1.77
N VAL A 476 -10.80 11.89 1.42
CA VAL A 476 -11.43 12.87 2.31
C VAL A 476 -12.91 12.49 2.45
N VAL A 477 -13.15 11.55 3.33
CA VAL A 477 -14.47 10.95 3.56
C VAL A 477 -14.45 10.29 4.95
N ASP A 478 -15.54 10.39 5.68
CA ASP A 478 -15.70 9.71 6.95
C ASP A 478 -16.20 8.27 6.78
N ARG A 479 -15.93 7.46 7.80
CA ARG A 479 -16.32 6.04 7.84
C ARG A 479 -17.84 5.86 7.78
N GLU A 480 -18.59 6.74 8.40
CA GLU A 480 -20.06 6.66 8.49
C GLU A 480 -20.66 6.80 7.09
N THR A 481 -20.18 7.76 6.30
CA THR A 481 -20.57 7.93 4.88
C THR A 481 -20.27 6.68 4.06
N LEU A 482 -19.09 6.08 4.22
CA LEU A 482 -18.72 4.86 3.49
C LEU A 482 -19.62 3.67 3.89
N LEU A 483 -19.90 3.49 5.17
CA LEU A 483 -20.82 2.45 5.67
C LEU A 483 -22.25 2.66 5.18
N ALA A 484 -22.72 3.92 5.16
CA ALA A 484 -24.03 4.27 4.62
C ALA A 484 -24.11 3.98 3.11
N ALA A 485 -23.06 4.31 2.36
CA ALA A 485 -22.95 4.03 0.92
C ALA A 485 -22.92 2.52 0.63
N GLN A 486 -22.27 1.73 1.47
CA GLN A 486 -22.26 0.26 1.34
C GLN A 486 -23.63 -0.34 1.60
N LYS A 487 -24.39 0.24 2.55
CA LYS A 487 -25.75 -0.19 2.90
C LYS A 487 -26.81 0.24 1.89
N ASN A 488 -26.70 1.47 1.37
CA ASN A 488 -27.68 2.08 0.46
C ASN A 488 -26.99 2.61 -0.80
N PRO A 489 -26.47 1.74 -1.69
CA PRO A 489 -25.60 2.15 -2.80
C PRO A 489 -26.29 3.11 -3.79
N ASP A 490 -27.62 3.04 -3.94
CA ASP A 490 -28.35 3.88 -4.88
C ASP A 490 -28.33 5.37 -4.49
N ASP A 491 -28.23 5.69 -3.19
CA ASP A 491 -28.19 7.06 -2.68
C ASP A 491 -26.79 7.69 -2.80
N TYR A 492 -25.76 6.89 -3.11
CA TYR A 492 -24.35 7.30 -3.13
C TYR A 492 -23.65 6.98 -4.45
N ARG A 493 -24.37 6.95 -5.56
CA ARG A 493 -23.83 6.58 -6.89
C ARG A 493 -22.68 7.46 -7.34
N ASP A 494 -22.65 8.72 -6.90
CA ASP A 494 -21.65 9.72 -7.26
C ASP A 494 -20.47 9.79 -6.24
N LEU A 495 -20.50 8.97 -5.18
CA LEU A 495 -19.43 8.95 -4.19
C LEU A 495 -18.15 8.37 -4.81
N VAL A 496 -17.16 9.23 -5.01
CA VAL A 496 -15.84 8.85 -5.53
C VAL A 496 -14.88 8.62 -4.37
N VAL A 497 -14.04 7.60 -4.47
CA VAL A 497 -12.96 7.32 -3.51
C VAL A 497 -11.67 7.05 -4.23
N ARG A 498 -10.54 7.31 -3.56
CA ARG A 498 -9.23 6.90 -4.01
C ARG A 498 -8.95 5.47 -3.54
N VAL A 499 -8.74 4.56 -4.47
CA VAL A 499 -8.42 3.17 -4.15
C VAL A 499 -6.92 3.04 -3.86
N ALA A 500 -6.11 2.85 -4.87
CA ALA A 500 -4.66 2.88 -4.77
C ALA A 500 -4.10 3.21 -6.16
N GLY A 501 -3.74 4.49 -6.37
CA GLY A 501 -3.26 5.01 -7.65
C GLY A 501 -4.36 5.44 -8.64
N TYR A 502 -5.61 5.13 -8.38
CA TYR A 502 -6.76 5.53 -9.19
C TYR A 502 -7.98 5.83 -8.31
N SER A 503 -8.92 6.61 -8.86
CA SER A 503 -10.20 6.89 -8.23
C SER A 503 -11.31 6.10 -8.91
N ALA A 504 -12.32 5.71 -8.14
CA ALA A 504 -13.50 4.98 -8.63
C ALA A 504 -14.75 5.40 -7.84
N HIS A 505 -15.91 5.13 -8.39
CA HIS A 505 -17.15 5.23 -7.62
C HIS A 505 -17.18 4.12 -6.58
N PHE A 506 -17.38 4.48 -5.31
CA PHE A 506 -17.29 3.55 -4.18
C PHE A 506 -18.27 2.37 -4.31
N VAL A 507 -19.48 2.64 -4.75
CA VAL A 507 -20.57 1.65 -4.82
C VAL A 507 -20.37 0.57 -5.90
N VAL A 508 -19.46 0.78 -6.88
CA VAL A 508 -19.16 -0.22 -7.91
C VAL A 508 -18.00 -1.13 -7.55
N LEU A 509 -17.29 -0.83 -6.45
CA LEU A 509 -16.17 -1.64 -5.98
C LEU A 509 -16.68 -2.95 -5.38
N ALA A 510 -15.87 -4.02 -5.48
CA ALA A 510 -16.11 -5.24 -4.75
C ALA A 510 -16.15 -4.97 -3.24
N LYS A 511 -16.99 -5.73 -2.51
CA LYS A 511 -17.20 -5.50 -1.08
C LYS A 511 -15.90 -5.52 -0.27
N GLU A 512 -14.99 -6.42 -0.57
CA GLU A 512 -13.71 -6.54 0.13
C GLU A 512 -12.81 -5.29 -0.08
N VAL A 513 -12.87 -4.67 -1.25
CA VAL A 513 -12.16 -3.41 -1.54
C VAL A 513 -12.84 -2.25 -0.81
N GLN A 514 -14.17 -2.22 -0.74
CA GLN A 514 -14.91 -1.24 0.07
C GLN A 514 -14.52 -1.37 1.56
N ASP A 515 -14.47 -2.60 2.09
CA ASP A 515 -14.11 -2.90 3.47
C ASP A 515 -12.66 -2.47 3.77
N ASP A 516 -11.74 -2.67 2.84
CA ASP A 516 -10.35 -2.18 2.93
C ASP A 516 -10.30 -0.64 3.07
N ILE A 517 -11.00 0.09 2.20
CA ILE A 517 -11.05 1.57 2.25
C ILE A 517 -11.70 2.06 3.55
N ILE A 518 -12.77 1.41 4.00
CA ILE A 518 -13.43 1.71 5.27
C ILE A 518 -12.47 1.53 6.45
N SER A 519 -11.61 0.50 6.41
CA SER A 519 -10.69 0.15 7.50
C SER A 519 -9.50 1.10 7.66
N ARG A 520 -9.19 1.91 6.64
CA ARG A 520 -8.05 2.85 6.66
C ARG A 520 -8.21 3.87 7.79
N THR A 521 -7.10 4.20 8.45
CA THR A 521 -7.09 5.13 9.58
C THR A 521 -7.60 6.51 9.17
N GLU A 522 -8.52 7.05 9.94
CA GLU A 522 -9.02 8.43 9.78
C GLU A 522 -8.11 9.39 10.51
N GLN A 523 -7.34 10.16 9.75
CA GLN A 523 -6.39 11.12 10.30
C GLN A 523 -7.09 12.41 10.73
N THR A 524 -6.64 12.93 11.86
CA THR A 524 -7.07 14.23 12.40
C THR A 524 -5.86 14.99 12.92
N PHE A 525 -5.93 16.30 12.92
CA PHE A 525 -4.96 17.12 13.65
C PHE A 525 -5.40 17.24 15.10
N ARG A 526 -4.54 16.80 16.01
CA ARG A 526 -4.74 16.92 17.47
C ARG A 526 -4.17 18.22 17.98
#